data_4be8fb9550ee5025ce701a207a46e0fa
#
_entry.id   4be8fb9550ee5025ce701a207a46e0fa
#
_cell.length_a   1.000
_cell.length_b   1.000
_cell.length_c   1.000
_cell.angle_alpha   90.00
_cell.angle_beta   90.00
_cell.angle_gamma   90.00
#
_symmetry.space_group_name_H-M   'P 1'
#
loop_
_entity.id
_entity.type
_entity.pdbx_description
1 polymer ?
#
loop_
_entity_poly.entity_id
_entity_poly.type
_entity_poly.pdbx_seq_one_letter_code
_entity_poly.pdbx_strand_id
1 'polypeptide(L)'
;MAPAYDFKIWRENNVLIAIICGSWSKLSAQDFANEFKQAAAPLTGQPWAHIVYMDDWNLGVPEIEPVVQELVTWCINNNLRYAAQVHCPNMVKRYQMDRMVIEKSDGFERRIFPEQQAAFAWLASLGFHTKHTNFSHQAG
;
A
#
# COMPACT_ATOMS: atom_id res chain seq x y z
N MET A 1 8.92 0.46 -20.63
CA MET A 1 7.51 0.42 -21.06
C MET A 1 6.65 0.56 -19.82
N ALA A 2 5.66 1.43 -19.87
CA ALA A 2 4.75 1.61 -18.74
C ALA A 2 3.88 0.36 -18.57
N PRO A 3 3.55 -0.04 -17.33
CA PRO A 3 2.60 -1.12 -17.10
C PRO A 3 1.25 -0.81 -17.73
N ALA A 4 0.52 -1.85 -18.09
CA ALA A 4 -0.81 -1.71 -18.70
C ALA A 4 -1.93 -1.48 -17.67
N TYR A 5 -1.56 -1.22 -16.41
CA TYR A 5 -2.51 -1.04 -15.32
C TYR A 5 -2.03 0.09 -14.41
N ASP A 6 -2.98 0.74 -13.71
CA ASP A 6 -2.65 1.72 -12.69
C ASP A 6 -2.35 1.08 -11.33
N PHE A 7 -2.89 -0.12 -11.10
CA PHE A 7 -2.66 -0.85 -9.85
C PHE A 7 -3.06 -2.31 -10.00
N LYS A 8 -2.50 -3.14 -9.11
CA LYS A 8 -2.92 -4.53 -8.88
C LYS A 8 -3.02 -4.75 -7.39
N ILE A 9 -4.02 -5.51 -6.95
CA ILE A 9 -4.25 -5.81 -5.53
C ILE A 9 -4.58 -7.30 -5.40
N TRP A 10 -3.92 -7.97 -4.44
CA TRP A 10 -4.24 -9.36 -4.12
C TRP A 10 -3.86 -9.66 -2.67
N ARG A 11 -4.28 -10.82 -2.18
CA ARG A 11 -4.03 -11.26 -0.80
C ARG A 11 -3.14 -12.48 -0.78
N GLU A 12 -2.25 -12.53 0.22
CA GLU A 12 -1.57 -13.76 0.63
C GLU A 12 -1.66 -13.86 2.15
N ASN A 13 -2.38 -14.87 2.64
CA ASN A 13 -2.67 -15.01 4.07
C ASN A 13 -3.36 -13.75 4.59
N ASN A 14 -2.85 -13.15 5.66
CA ASN A 14 -3.41 -11.92 6.23
C ASN A 14 -2.66 -10.65 5.78
N VAL A 15 -2.06 -10.70 4.60
CA VAL A 15 -1.36 -9.56 4.01
C VAL A 15 -2.03 -9.18 2.69
N LEU A 16 -2.37 -7.91 2.57
CA LEU A 16 -2.87 -7.34 1.32
C LEU A 16 -1.70 -6.72 0.56
N ILE A 17 -1.49 -7.16 -0.67
CA ILE A 17 -0.35 -6.73 -1.49
C ILE A 17 -0.87 -5.88 -2.63
N ALA A 18 -0.23 -4.74 -2.88
CA ALA A 18 -0.60 -3.86 -3.98
C ALA A 18 0.62 -3.37 -4.73
N ILE A 19 0.45 -3.18 -6.03
CA ILE A 19 1.41 -2.50 -6.89
C ILE A 19 0.68 -1.30 -7.47
N ILE A 20 1.25 -0.11 -7.34
CA ILE A 20 0.67 1.10 -7.91
C ILE A 20 1.62 1.69 -8.95
N CYS A 21 1.07 2.23 -10.02
CA CYS A 21 1.83 2.70 -11.18
C CYS A 21 1.22 3.96 -11.76
N GLY A 22 2.04 4.70 -12.49
CA GLY A 22 1.60 5.85 -13.27
C GLY A 22 1.26 7.08 -12.45
N SER A 23 0.70 8.07 -13.12
CA SER A 23 0.26 9.32 -12.51
C SER A 23 -1.24 9.24 -12.26
N TRP A 24 -1.65 9.49 -11.03
CA TRP A 24 -3.03 9.26 -10.63
C TRP A 24 -3.88 10.52 -10.66
N SER A 25 -5.07 10.39 -11.25
CA SER A 25 -6.16 11.35 -11.11
C SER A 25 -7.01 10.99 -9.90
N LYS A 26 -7.98 11.85 -9.58
CA LYS A 26 -8.95 11.54 -8.53
C LYS A 26 -9.69 10.23 -8.84
N LEU A 27 -10.06 10.00 -10.10
CA LEU A 27 -10.74 8.77 -10.49
C LEU A 27 -9.87 7.53 -10.25
N SER A 28 -8.58 7.60 -10.61
CA SER A 28 -7.65 6.49 -10.34
C SER A 28 -7.62 6.15 -8.84
N ALA A 29 -7.55 7.18 -7.99
CA ALA A 29 -7.53 6.99 -6.54
C ALA A 29 -8.84 6.39 -6.03
N GLN A 30 -9.98 6.83 -6.56
CA GLN A 30 -11.29 6.30 -6.17
C GLN A 30 -11.43 4.83 -6.57
N ASP A 31 -11.00 4.48 -7.78
CA ASP A 31 -11.02 3.10 -8.24
C ASP A 31 -10.13 2.22 -7.36
N PHE A 32 -8.94 2.70 -7.04
CA PHE A 32 -8.03 2.00 -6.14
C PHE A 32 -8.67 1.79 -4.76
N ALA A 33 -9.24 2.84 -4.18
CA ALA A 33 -9.86 2.75 -2.85
C ALA A 33 -10.99 1.73 -2.83
N ASN A 34 -11.84 1.72 -3.86
CA ASN A 34 -12.95 0.77 -3.95
C ASN A 34 -12.46 -0.67 -4.05
N GLU A 35 -11.50 -0.94 -4.94
CA GLU A 35 -10.98 -2.29 -5.10
C GLU A 35 -10.16 -2.73 -3.90
N PHE A 36 -9.44 -1.81 -3.28
CA PHE A 36 -8.69 -2.09 -2.05
C PHE A 36 -9.63 -2.56 -0.94
N LYS A 37 -10.73 -1.85 -0.72
CA LYS A 37 -11.71 -2.23 0.31
C LYS A 37 -12.32 -3.60 0.02
N GLN A 38 -12.65 -3.89 -1.23
CA GLN A 38 -13.20 -5.19 -1.62
C GLN A 38 -12.20 -6.31 -1.36
N ALA A 39 -10.94 -6.10 -1.73
CA ALA A 39 -9.90 -7.11 -1.54
C ALA A 39 -9.58 -7.29 -0.05
N ALA A 40 -9.64 -6.23 0.75
CA ALA A 40 -9.36 -6.29 2.18
C ALA A 40 -10.51 -6.85 3.00
N ALA A 41 -11.74 -6.83 2.50
CA ALA A 41 -12.92 -7.20 3.27
C ALA A 41 -12.79 -8.54 4.01
N PRO A 42 -12.26 -9.62 3.41
CA PRO A 42 -12.08 -10.88 4.12
C PRO A 42 -11.06 -10.83 5.26
N LEU A 43 -10.23 -9.79 5.32
CA LEU A 43 -9.17 -9.67 6.33
C LEU A 43 -9.59 -8.85 7.55
N THR A 44 -10.68 -8.11 7.45
CA THR A 44 -11.05 -7.07 8.44
C THR A 44 -11.53 -7.63 9.78
N GLY A 45 -11.81 -8.93 9.87
CA GLY A 45 -12.24 -9.56 11.11
C GLY A 45 -11.14 -9.78 12.13
N GLN A 46 -9.88 -9.55 11.76
CA GLN A 46 -8.72 -9.74 12.62
C GLN A 46 -7.58 -8.85 12.13
N PRO A 47 -6.51 -8.70 12.92
CA PRO A 47 -5.36 -7.88 12.49
C PRO A 47 -4.79 -8.34 11.16
N TRP A 48 -4.44 -7.38 10.30
CA TRP A 48 -3.84 -7.65 8.99
C TRP A 48 -2.80 -6.59 8.66
N ALA A 49 -2.03 -6.86 7.62
CA ALA A 49 -0.96 -5.99 7.17
C ALA A 49 -1.07 -5.71 5.67
N HIS A 50 -0.39 -4.67 5.22
CA HIS A 50 -0.40 -4.24 3.84
C HIS A 50 1.02 -3.97 3.38
N ILE A 51 1.31 -4.32 2.13
CA ILE A 51 2.56 -3.95 1.48
C ILE A 51 2.23 -3.38 0.10
N VAL A 52 2.84 -2.25 -0.26
CA VAL A 52 2.62 -1.59 -1.54
C VAL A 52 3.94 -1.27 -2.21
N TYR A 53 4.02 -1.63 -3.51
CA TYR A 53 5.15 -1.30 -4.37
C TYR A 53 4.86 0.02 -5.06
N MET A 54 5.77 0.98 -4.92
CA MET A 54 5.55 2.35 -5.39
C MET A 54 6.64 2.87 -6.34
N ASP A 55 7.58 2.03 -6.76
CA ASP A 55 8.68 2.51 -7.61
C ASP A 55 8.19 3.08 -8.94
N ASP A 56 7.14 2.50 -9.52
CA ASP A 56 6.60 2.92 -10.80
C ASP A 56 5.45 3.94 -10.67
N TRP A 57 5.18 4.40 -9.46
CA TRP A 57 4.15 5.40 -9.20
C TRP A 57 4.75 6.81 -9.33
N ASN A 58 4.11 7.64 -10.15
CA ASN A 58 4.59 8.99 -10.47
C ASN A 58 3.80 10.07 -9.76
N LEU A 59 3.27 9.76 -8.59
CA LEU A 59 2.48 10.68 -7.76
C LEU A 59 1.07 10.86 -8.30
N GLY A 60 0.31 11.69 -7.62
CA GLY A 60 -1.04 12.03 -8.00
C GLY A 60 -1.30 13.51 -7.85
N VAL A 61 -2.39 13.97 -8.47
CA VAL A 61 -2.86 15.33 -8.28
C VAL A 61 -3.30 15.53 -6.81
N PRO A 62 -3.32 16.80 -6.33
CA PRO A 62 -3.71 17.03 -4.92
C PRO A 62 -5.08 16.47 -4.55
N GLU A 63 -6.00 16.37 -5.51
CA GLU A 63 -7.35 15.85 -5.29
C GLU A 63 -7.38 14.38 -4.84
N ILE A 64 -6.28 13.63 -5.01
CA ILE A 64 -6.22 12.26 -4.52
C ILE A 64 -6.06 12.19 -3.00
N GLU A 65 -5.52 13.23 -2.39
CA GLU A 65 -5.14 13.17 -0.96
C GLU A 65 -6.32 12.88 -0.04
N PRO A 66 -7.47 13.54 -0.16
CA PRO A 66 -8.63 13.19 0.67
C PRO A 66 -9.13 11.76 0.45
N VAL A 67 -9.05 11.27 -0.79
CA VAL A 67 -9.49 9.91 -1.12
C VAL A 67 -8.62 8.88 -0.41
N VAL A 68 -7.30 9.08 -0.45
CA VAL A 68 -6.35 8.17 0.21
C VAL A 68 -6.46 8.27 1.73
N GLN A 69 -6.61 9.49 2.27
CA GLN A 69 -6.80 9.70 3.70
C GLN A 69 -8.03 8.95 4.22
N GLU A 70 -9.13 9.01 3.49
CA GLU A 70 -10.34 8.27 3.85
C GLU A 70 -10.11 6.76 3.83
N LEU A 71 -9.42 6.26 2.80
CA LEU A 71 -9.09 4.84 2.70
C LEU A 71 -8.24 4.39 3.89
N VAL A 72 -7.22 5.17 4.26
CA VAL A 72 -6.35 4.86 5.39
C VAL A 72 -7.15 4.81 6.69
N THR A 73 -8.04 5.77 6.90
CA THR A 73 -8.90 5.79 8.07
C THR A 73 -9.78 4.53 8.12
N TRP A 74 -10.37 4.16 6.99
CA TRP A 74 -11.16 2.93 6.91
C TRP A 74 -10.32 1.71 7.27
N CYS A 75 -9.11 1.62 6.73
CA CYS A 75 -8.21 0.49 7.00
C CYS A 75 -7.88 0.37 8.49
N ILE A 76 -7.49 1.47 9.12
CA ILE A 76 -7.13 1.47 10.54
C ILE A 76 -8.32 1.08 11.40
N ASN A 77 -9.51 1.57 11.06
CA ASN A 77 -10.74 1.22 11.77
C ASN A 77 -11.16 -0.24 11.54
N ASN A 78 -10.59 -0.90 10.54
CA ASN A 78 -10.89 -2.28 10.20
C ASN A 78 -9.70 -3.20 10.39
N ASN A 79 -8.88 -2.93 11.40
CA ASN A 79 -7.82 -3.82 11.89
C ASN A 79 -6.53 -3.85 11.08
N LEU A 80 -6.29 -2.89 10.20
CA LEU A 80 -4.94 -2.73 9.62
C LEU A 80 -3.98 -2.30 10.72
N ARG A 81 -2.87 -3.05 10.90
CA ARG A 81 -1.89 -2.76 11.94
C ARG A 81 -0.56 -2.26 11.39
N TYR A 82 -0.15 -2.76 10.24
CA TYR A 82 1.16 -2.42 9.67
C TYR A 82 1.05 -2.21 8.17
N ALA A 83 1.69 -1.16 7.67
CA ALA A 83 1.77 -0.87 6.25
C ALA A 83 3.23 -0.67 5.86
N ALA A 84 3.71 -1.47 4.92
CA ALA A 84 5.06 -1.36 4.36
C ALA A 84 4.97 -0.74 2.98
N GLN A 85 5.77 0.30 2.74
CA GLN A 85 5.86 0.96 1.43
C GLN A 85 7.22 0.67 0.84
N VAL A 86 7.25 0.07 -0.36
CA VAL A 86 8.48 -0.32 -1.04
C VAL A 86 8.76 0.65 -2.17
N HIS A 87 9.79 1.46 -2.03
CA HIS A 87 10.27 2.31 -3.12
C HIS A 87 11.67 2.81 -2.80
N CYS A 88 12.42 3.14 -3.85
CA CYS A 88 13.70 3.80 -3.69
C CYS A 88 13.49 5.17 -3.01
N PRO A 89 14.45 5.64 -2.22
CA PRO A 89 14.34 6.94 -1.56
C PRO A 89 13.99 8.03 -2.56
N ASN A 90 12.91 8.75 -2.29
CA ASN A 90 12.41 9.82 -3.14
C ASN A 90 11.67 10.84 -2.27
N MET A 91 12.25 12.02 -2.11
CA MET A 91 11.70 13.02 -1.20
C MET A 91 10.32 13.52 -1.63
N VAL A 92 10.07 13.60 -2.94
CA VAL A 92 8.77 14.09 -3.44
C VAL A 92 7.68 13.07 -3.14
N LYS A 93 7.94 11.79 -3.39
CA LYS A 93 6.98 10.72 -3.03
C LYS A 93 6.72 10.71 -1.53
N ARG A 94 7.77 10.81 -0.73
CA ARG A 94 7.64 10.82 0.72
C ARG A 94 6.83 12.02 1.18
N TYR A 95 7.07 13.18 0.60
CA TYR A 95 6.34 14.40 0.95
C TYR A 95 4.83 14.22 0.74
N GLN A 96 4.42 13.71 -0.42
CA GLN A 96 2.99 13.49 -0.69
C GLN A 96 2.42 12.39 0.21
N MET A 97 3.15 11.29 0.40
CA MET A 97 2.67 10.19 1.24
C MET A 97 2.52 10.61 2.71
N ASP A 98 3.43 11.43 3.23
CA ASP A 98 3.34 11.92 4.61
C ASP A 98 2.09 12.78 4.84
N ARG A 99 1.57 13.40 3.78
CA ARG A 99 0.33 14.18 3.84
C ARG A 99 -0.92 13.31 3.79
N MET A 100 -0.82 12.12 3.20
CA MET A 100 -1.97 11.22 2.99
C MET A 100 -2.07 10.13 4.04
N VAL A 101 -0.93 9.63 4.53
CA VAL A 101 -0.88 8.45 5.39
C VAL A 101 -0.11 8.80 6.65
N ILE A 102 -0.74 8.63 7.80
CA ILE A 102 -0.05 8.81 9.07
C ILE A 102 1.05 7.77 9.22
N GLU A 103 2.16 8.16 9.82
CA GLU A 103 3.30 7.25 10.00
C GLU A 103 3.05 6.29 11.17
N LYS A 104 2.48 6.80 12.25
CA LYS A 104 2.21 5.99 13.43
C LYS A 104 1.04 6.55 14.20
N SER A 105 0.19 5.65 14.67
CA SER A 105 -0.87 5.98 15.62
C SER A 105 -1.04 4.78 16.53
N ASP A 106 -1.98 4.88 17.47
CA ASP A 106 -2.24 3.78 18.39
C ASP A 106 -2.69 2.54 17.62
N GLY A 107 -1.85 1.49 17.65
CA GLY A 107 -2.12 0.22 16.96
C GLY A 107 -1.82 0.20 15.48
N PHE A 108 -1.22 1.25 14.91
CA PHE A 108 -0.86 1.27 13.49
C PHE A 108 0.52 1.89 13.28
N GLU A 109 1.29 1.29 12.36
CA GLU A 109 2.60 1.82 11.98
C GLU A 109 2.85 1.63 10.49
N ARG A 110 3.37 2.69 9.83
CA ARG A 110 3.80 2.67 8.43
C ARG A 110 5.31 2.80 8.37
N ARG A 111 5.97 1.98 7.54
CA ARG A 111 7.41 2.10 7.28
C ARG A 111 7.70 2.06 5.79
N ILE A 112 8.79 2.71 5.41
CA ILE A 112 9.29 2.76 4.03
C ILE A 112 10.53 1.89 3.93
N PHE A 113 10.58 1.05 2.90
CA PHE A 113 11.72 0.16 2.65
C PHE A 113 12.19 0.34 1.20
N PRO A 114 13.51 0.49 0.97
CA PRO A 114 14.02 0.56 -0.41
C PRO A 114 13.93 -0.78 -1.14
N GLU A 115 13.88 -1.89 -0.42
CA GLU A 115 13.85 -3.22 -1.01
C GLU A 115 12.77 -4.10 -0.39
N GLN A 116 12.15 -4.94 -1.23
CA GLN A 116 11.04 -5.78 -0.79
C GLN A 116 11.44 -6.80 0.27
N GLN A 117 12.66 -7.34 0.22
CA GLN A 117 13.08 -8.33 1.21
C GLN A 117 12.96 -7.80 2.64
N ALA A 118 13.41 -6.56 2.86
CA ALA A 118 13.34 -5.94 4.18
C ALA A 118 11.89 -5.71 4.60
N ALA A 119 11.02 -5.32 3.67
CA ALA A 119 9.60 -5.09 3.95
C ALA A 119 8.91 -6.39 4.38
N PHE A 120 9.10 -7.47 3.62
CA PHE A 120 8.51 -8.76 3.99
C PHE A 120 9.08 -9.33 5.27
N ALA A 121 10.39 -9.14 5.51
CA ALA A 121 11.02 -9.57 6.76
C ALA A 121 10.44 -8.83 7.97
N TRP A 122 10.20 -7.54 7.83
CA TRP A 122 9.58 -6.75 8.90
C TRP A 122 8.19 -7.27 9.21
N LEU A 123 7.34 -7.47 8.19
CA LEU A 123 5.99 -7.99 8.40
C LEU A 123 6.03 -9.40 9.01
N ALA A 124 6.92 -10.27 8.54
CA ALA A 124 7.06 -11.62 9.08
C ALA A 124 7.44 -11.60 10.55
N SER A 125 8.33 -10.69 10.95
CA SER A 125 8.75 -10.56 12.35
C SER A 125 7.59 -10.17 13.27
N LEU A 126 6.53 -9.62 12.70
CA LEU A 126 5.33 -9.18 13.42
C LEU A 126 4.19 -10.21 13.32
N GLY A 127 4.44 -11.36 12.70
CA GLY A 127 3.47 -12.43 12.56
C GLY A 127 2.67 -12.43 11.27
N PHE A 128 3.03 -11.57 10.31
CA PHE A 128 2.32 -11.45 9.03
C PHE A 128 3.19 -12.04 7.91
N HIS A 129 2.90 -13.29 7.58
CA HIS A 129 3.69 -14.06 6.62
C HIS A 129 2.98 -14.17 5.29
N THR A 130 3.75 -14.12 4.19
CA THR A 130 3.24 -14.35 2.85
C THR A 130 3.83 -15.63 2.28
N LYS A 131 3.18 -16.19 1.25
CA LYS A 131 3.71 -17.37 0.55
C LYS A 131 4.93 -17.02 -0.27
N HIS A 132 4.99 -15.79 -0.78
CA HIS A 132 6.09 -15.29 -1.61
C HIS A 132 6.59 -13.99 -1.03
N THR A 133 7.88 -13.72 -1.20
CA THR A 133 8.52 -12.50 -0.72
C THR A 133 9.23 -11.74 -1.84
N ASN A 134 8.99 -12.14 -3.08
CA ASN A 134 9.59 -11.53 -4.26
C ASN A 134 8.54 -11.47 -5.37
N PHE A 135 8.08 -10.26 -5.66
CA PHE A 135 7.11 -10.04 -6.73
C PHE A 135 7.75 -9.13 -7.78
N SER A 136 7.66 -9.55 -9.05
CA SER A 136 8.15 -8.75 -10.16
C SER A 136 7.00 -7.94 -10.75
N HIS A 137 6.92 -6.67 -10.38
CA HIS A 137 5.91 -5.77 -10.94
C HIS A 137 6.33 -5.21 -12.30
N GLN A 138 7.54 -5.53 -12.74
CA GLN A 138 8.02 -5.10 -14.04
C GLN A 138 7.66 -6.07 -15.16
N ALA A 139 7.27 -7.25 -14.82
CA ALA A 139 6.89 -8.28 -15.78
C ALA A 139 5.45 -8.10 -16.21
N GLY A 140 5.08 -6.94 -16.48
CA GLY A 140 3.73 -6.56 -16.81
C GLY A 140 3.10 -7.31 -17.92
#